data_23a3f9c3d601e1a4e98ba1d97f341eb9
#
_entry.id   23a3f9c3d601e1a4e98ba1d97f341eb9
#
_cell.length_a   1.000
_cell.length_b   1.000
_cell.length_c   1.000
_cell.angle_alpha   90.00
_cell.angle_beta   90.00
_cell.angle_gamma   90.00
#
_symmetry.space_group_name_H-M   'P 1'
#
loop_
_entity.id
_entity.type
_entity.pdbx_description
1 polymer ?
#
loop_
_entity_poly.entity_id
_entity_poly.type
_entity_poly.pdbx_seq_one_letter_code
_entity_poly.pdbx_strand_id
1 'polypeptide(L)'
;MRDPLNKTITTIQPSGIRKFFDVVHEMKDAISLGVGEPDFDTPWHIRDEGIYSLEKGKTHYTSNAGLKELREEICNYVARKYNVAYNPLKETLVTVGGSEAIDIALRCMVDPGDEVIIPQPSYVSYLPCAVMADA
;
A
#
# COMPACT_ATOMS: atom_id res chain seq x y z
N MET A 1 -14.62 26.71 -20.95
CA MET A 1 -15.12 25.73 -19.96
C MET A 1 -13.93 25.42 -19.05
N ARG A 2 -14.11 25.35 -17.71
CA ARG A 2 -13.01 25.06 -16.79
C ARG A 2 -12.62 23.57 -16.97
N ASP A 3 -11.31 23.26 -16.99
CA ASP A 3 -10.84 21.87 -16.91
C ASP A 3 -11.35 21.26 -15.60
N PRO A 4 -12.03 20.10 -15.62
CA PRO A 4 -12.53 19.44 -14.42
C PRO A 4 -11.42 18.80 -13.58
N LEU A 5 -10.23 18.59 -14.16
CA LEU A 5 -9.11 17.97 -13.45
C LEU A 5 -8.36 18.97 -12.56
N ASN A 6 -7.87 18.47 -11.44
CA ASN A 6 -6.96 19.22 -10.58
C ASN A 6 -5.62 19.40 -11.30
N LYS A 7 -5.05 20.61 -11.22
CA LYS A 7 -3.78 20.94 -11.88
C LYS A 7 -2.62 20.06 -11.39
N THR A 8 -2.56 19.77 -10.11
CA THR A 8 -1.53 18.89 -9.51
C THR A 8 -1.60 17.50 -10.12
N ILE A 9 -2.80 16.92 -10.30
CA ILE A 9 -2.97 15.60 -10.93
C ILE A 9 -2.45 15.57 -12.36
N THR A 10 -2.61 16.65 -13.11
CA THR A 10 -2.16 16.71 -14.52
C THR A 10 -0.64 16.77 -14.67
N THR A 11 0.10 17.07 -13.61
CA THR A 11 1.59 17.05 -13.63
C THR A 11 2.16 15.66 -13.39
N ILE A 12 1.40 14.74 -12.79
CA ILE A 12 1.86 13.39 -12.47
C ILE A 12 1.91 12.54 -13.74
N GLN A 13 3.09 12.02 -14.06
CA GLN A 13 3.26 11.14 -15.21
C GLN A 13 2.73 9.74 -14.91
N PRO A 14 2.06 9.08 -15.88
CA PRO A 14 1.65 7.69 -15.73
C PRO A 14 2.84 6.77 -15.44
N SER A 15 2.66 5.81 -14.55
CA SER A 15 3.70 4.80 -14.28
C SER A 15 3.99 3.96 -15.54
N GLY A 16 5.28 3.84 -15.91
CA GLY A 16 5.73 3.01 -17.02
C GLY A 16 5.55 1.49 -16.79
N ILE A 17 5.32 1.07 -15.55
CA ILE A 17 5.19 -0.35 -15.17
C ILE A 17 4.06 -1.05 -15.93
N ARG A 18 2.91 -0.39 -16.12
CA ARG A 18 1.77 -0.98 -16.84
C ARG A 18 2.07 -1.33 -18.29
N LYS A 19 2.87 -0.52 -18.99
CA LYS A 19 3.29 -0.83 -20.37
C LYS A 19 4.13 -2.11 -20.44
N PHE A 20 4.87 -2.42 -19.37
CA PHE A 20 5.63 -3.67 -19.28
C PHE A 20 4.74 -4.90 -19.09
N PHE A 21 3.65 -4.78 -18.31
CA PHE A 21 2.72 -5.89 -18.11
C PHE A 21 2.10 -6.36 -19.43
N ASP A 22 1.66 -5.42 -20.27
CA ASP A 22 1.06 -5.74 -21.55
C ASP A 22 2.02 -6.53 -22.46
N VAL A 23 3.30 -6.14 -22.46
CA VAL A 23 4.36 -6.81 -23.24
C VAL A 23 4.71 -8.20 -22.68
N VAL A 24 4.83 -8.33 -21.36
CA VAL A 24 5.20 -9.59 -20.71
C VAL A 24 4.10 -10.64 -20.83
N HIS A 25 2.82 -10.25 -20.80
CA HIS A 25 1.69 -11.16 -21.01
C HIS A 25 1.67 -11.80 -22.41
N GLU A 26 2.26 -11.15 -23.41
CA GLU A 26 2.36 -11.68 -24.77
C GLU A 26 3.57 -12.63 -24.94
N MET A 27 4.52 -12.64 -24.03
CA MET A 27 5.77 -13.42 -24.12
C MET A 27 5.66 -14.73 -23.31
N LYS A 28 5.36 -15.84 -24.00
CA LYS A 28 5.11 -17.16 -23.38
C LYS A 28 6.33 -17.79 -22.67
N ASP A 29 7.55 -17.41 -23.05
CA ASP A 29 8.80 -18.02 -22.57
C ASP A 29 9.70 -17.01 -21.82
N ALA A 30 9.16 -15.88 -21.38
CA ALA A 30 9.92 -14.86 -20.68
C ALA A 30 9.87 -15.05 -19.17
N ILE A 31 11.03 -14.99 -18.53
CA ILE A 31 11.13 -14.88 -17.07
C ILE A 31 10.98 -13.39 -16.72
N SER A 32 9.88 -13.02 -16.08
CA SER A 32 9.63 -11.64 -15.67
C SER A 32 10.39 -11.31 -14.38
N LEU A 33 11.21 -10.26 -14.43
CA LEU A 33 11.80 -9.61 -13.26
C LEU A 33 11.18 -8.22 -13.00
N GLY A 34 10.05 -7.95 -13.64
CA GLY A 34 9.43 -6.61 -13.66
C GLY A 34 8.62 -6.27 -12.42
N VAL A 35 8.11 -7.26 -11.70
CA VAL A 35 7.29 -7.07 -10.50
C VAL A 35 7.90 -7.86 -9.36
N GLY A 36 8.09 -7.19 -8.23
CA GLY A 36 8.59 -7.82 -7.01
C GLY A 36 7.47 -8.57 -6.28
N GLU A 37 6.95 -9.63 -6.87
CA GLU A 37 5.99 -10.53 -6.23
C GLU A 37 6.61 -11.90 -5.99
N PRO A 38 6.26 -12.58 -4.88
CA PRO A 38 6.69 -13.94 -4.65
C PRO A 38 6.11 -14.89 -5.71
N ASP A 39 6.94 -15.82 -6.21
CA ASP A 39 6.53 -16.89 -7.12
C ASP A 39 6.00 -18.14 -6.37
N PHE A 40 5.73 -18.00 -5.09
CA PHE A 40 5.16 -19.03 -4.23
C PHE A 40 3.67 -18.79 -4.03
N ASP A 41 2.88 -19.85 -4.09
CA ASP A 41 1.50 -19.81 -3.62
C ASP A 41 1.42 -19.44 -2.14
N THR A 42 0.39 -18.71 -1.79
CA THR A 42 0.08 -18.45 -0.38
C THR A 42 -0.02 -19.78 0.38
N PRO A 43 0.67 -19.95 1.53
CA PRO A 43 0.63 -21.18 2.31
C PRO A 43 -0.79 -21.67 2.58
N TRP A 44 -1.00 -22.98 2.48
CA TRP A 44 -2.34 -23.59 2.52
C TRP A 44 -3.15 -23.18 3.75
N HIS A 45 -2.52 -23.12 4.93
CA HIS A 45 -3.19 -22.76 6.18
C HIS A 45 -3.71 -21.31 6.18
N ILE A 46 -3.04 -20.39 5.48
CA ILE A 46 -3.50 -18.98 5.32
C ILE A 46 -4.67 -18.92 4.35
N ARG A 47 -4.61 -19.71 3.25
CA ARG A 47 -5.73 -19.79 2.28
C ARG A 47 -6.96 -20.39 2.95
N ASP A 48 -6.80 -21.45 3.74
CA ASP A 48 -7.87 -22.14 4.45
C ASP A 48 -8.58 -21.21 5.44
N GLU A 49 -7.83 -20.45 6.22
CA GLU A 49 -8.41 -19.42 7.12
C GLU A 49 -9.15 -18.32 6.35
N GLY A 50 -8.66 -17.91 5.18
CA GLY A 50 -9.36 -16.98 4.30
C GLY A 50 -10.71 -17.53 3.82
N ILE A 51 -10.74 -18.78 3.35
CA ILE A 51 -11.96 -19.48 2.93
C ILE A 51 -12.93 -19.63 4.11
N TYR A 52 -12.43 -20.10 5.25
CA TYR A 52 -13.22 -20.25 6.46
C TYR A 52 -13.86 -18.93 6.93
N SER A 53 -13.13 -17.83 6.82
CA SER A 53 -13.67 -16.50 7.18
C SER A 53 -14.86 -16.10 6.32
N LEU A 54 -14.84 -16.42 5.03
CA LEU A 54 -15.96 -16.19 4.11
C LEU A 54 -17.13 -17.12 4.43
N GLU A 55 -16.88 -18.40 4.65
CA GLU A 55 -17.92 -19.38 5.05
C GLU A 55 -18.62 -18.99 6.35
N LYS A 56 -17.90 -18.35 7.27
CA LYS A 56 -18.47 -17.82 8.53
C LYS A 56 -19.12 -16.45 8.39
N GLY A 57 -19.24 -15.92 7.17
CA GLY A 57 -19.89 -14.65 6.91
C GLY A 57 -19.16 -13.43 7.48
N LYS A 58 -17.83 -13.50 7.67
CA LYS A 58 -17.01 -12.36 8.10
C LYS A 58 -16.80 -11.34 6.96
N THR A 59 -17.92 -10.82 6.44
CA THR A 59 -17.97 -9.97 5.24
C THR A 59 -18.56 -8.60 5.51
N HIS A 60 -18.52 -8.13 6.76
CA HIS A 60 -19.06 -6.85 7.19
C HIS A 60 -17.97 -5.79 7.33
N TYR A 61 -18.41 -4.54 7.42
CA TYR A 61 -17.51 -3.42 7.69
C TYR A 61 -16.79 -3.58 9.03
N THR A 62 -15.55 -3.12 9.05
CA THR A 62 -14.73 -3.02 10.27
C THR A 62 -14.69 -1.58 10.77
N SER A 63 -13.93 -1.30 11.83
CA SER A 63 -13.61 0.06 12.20
C SER A 63 -12.73 0.72 11.12
N ASN A 64 -12.76 2.05 11.01
CA ASN A 64 -11.94 2.80 10.05
C ASN A 64 -10.42 2.53 10.21
N ALA A 65 -9.99 2.16 11.39
CA ALA A 65 -8.59 1.80 11.64
C ALA A 65 -8.26 0.33 11.33
N GLY A 66 -9.22 -0.46 10.87
CA GLY A 66 -9.10 -1.89 10.60
C GLY A 66 -9.54 -2.77 11.78
N LEU A 67 -9.57 -4.08 11.56
CA LEU A 67 -9.91 -5.08 12.57
C LEU A 67 -9.04 -4.93 13.82
N LYS A 68 -9.66 -4.88 14.99
CA LYS A 68 -8.96 -4.73 16.27
C LYS A 68 -7.97 -5.88 16.49
N GLU A 69 -8.42 -7.10 16.25
CA GLU A 69 -7.63 -8.32 16.42
C GLU A 69 -6.38 -8.31 15.50
N LEU A 70 -6.53 -7.85 14.26
CA LEU A 70 -5.40 -7.70 13.35
C LEU A 70 -4.39 -6.65 13.85
N ARG A 71 -4.87 -5.52 14.35
CA ARG A 71 -3.98 -4.48 14.90
C ARG A 71 -3.24 -4.96 16.16
N GLU A 72 -3.91 -5.72 17.01
CA GLU A 72 -3.29 -6.37 18.17
C GLU A 72 -2.18 -7.33 17.75
N GLU A 73 -2.43 -8.19 16.76
CA GLU A 73 -1.43 -9.13 16.25
C GLU A 73 -0.26 -8.44 15.52
N ILE A 74 -0.51 -7.36 14.79
CA ILE A 74 0.55 -6.53 14.21
C ILE A 74 1.46 -5.97 15.32
N CYS A 75 0.89 -5.40 16.37
CA CYS A 75 1.65 -4.87 17.51
C CYS A 75 2.44 -5.97 18.22
N ASN A 76 1.83 -7.14 18.45
CA ASN A 76 2.50 -8.31 19.04
C ASN A 76 3.68 -8.77 18.17
N TYR A 77 3.50 -8.82 16.84
CA TYR A 77 4.56 -9.19 15.91
C TYR A 77 5.73 -8.20 15.96
N VAL A 78 5.43 -6.90 15.90
CA VAL A 78 6.46 -5.85 15.95
C VAL A 78 7.21 -5.89 17.28
N ALA A 79 6.51 -6.08 18.41
CA ALA A 79 7.12 -6.20 19.71
C ALA A 79 8.09 -7.40 19.78
N ARG A 80 7.66 -8.56 19.27
CA ARG A 80 8.52 -9.77 19.26
C ARG A 80 9.74 -9.64 18.36
N LYS A 81 9.55 -9.02 17.18
CA LYS A 81 10.60 -9.01 16.14
C LYS A 81 11.57 -7.85 16.29
N TYR A 82 11.09 -6.70 16.72
CA TYR A 82 11.86 -5.45 16.74
C TYR A 82 12.03 -4.85 18.12
N ASN A 83 11.44 -5.46 19.16
CA ASN A 83 11.45 -4.97 20.54
C ASN A 83 10.90 -3.53 20.67
N VAL A 84 9.85 -3.22 19.88
CA VAL A 84 9.14 -1.93 19.89
C VAL A 84 7.68 -2.20 20.21
N ALA A 85 7.13 -1.52 21.20
CA ALA A 85 5.74 -1.64 21.60
C ALA A 85 4.90 -0.48 21.06
N TYR A 86 3.76 -0.80 20.47
CA TYR A 86 2.75 0.16 20.02
C TYR A 86 1.39 -0.14 20.64
N ASN A 87 0.59 0.90 20.81
CA ASN A 87 -0.80 0.76 21.23
C ASN A 87 -1.69 0.41 20.01
N PRO A 88 -2.33 -0.78 19.97
CA PRO A 88 -3.11 -1.21 18.82
C PRO A 88 -4.34 -0.35 18.53
N LEU A 89 -4.84 0.38 19.54
CA LEU A 89 -6.03 1.23 19.39
C LEU A 89 -5.72 2.66 18.94
N LYS A 90 -4.49 3.15 19.20
CA LYS A 90 -4.12 4.56 19.00
C LYS A 90 -2.99 4.77 18.00
N GLU A 91 -2.12 3.77 17.83
CA GLU A 91 -0.87 3.90 17.08
C GLU A 91 -0.76 2.92 15.91
N THR A 92 -1.87 2.25 15.55
CA THR A 92 -1.89 1.27 14.46
C THR A 92 -3.10 1.49 13.55
N LEU A 93 -2.84 1.65 12.28
CA LEU A 93 -3.83 1.78 11.21
C LEU A 93 -3.57 0.70 10.14
N VAL A 94 -4.61 -0.01 9.73
CA VAL A 94 -4.57 -0.94 8.60
C VAL A 94 -5.06 -0.21 7.35
N THR A 95 -4.25 -0.22 6.30
CA THR A 95 -4.52 0.47 5.04
C THR A 95 -4.71 -0.50 3.88
N VAL A 96 -5.28 -0.03 2.77
CA VAL A 96 -5.37 -0.79 1.52
C VAL A 96 -4.02 -0.72 0.79
N GLY A 97 -3.06 -1.47 1.29
CA GLY A 97 -1.69 -1.52 0.79
C GLY A 97 -0.77 -0.41 1.30
N GLY A 98 0.52 -0.57 1.02
CA GLY A 98 1.57 0.37 1.44
C GLY A 98 1.45 1.76 0.81
N SER A 99 0.87 1.85 -0.39
CA SER A 99 0.68 3.16 -1.07
C SER A 99 -0.28 4.07 -0.31
N GLU A 100 -1.37 3.53 0.22
CA GLU A 100 -2.29 4.31 1.05
C GLU A 100 -1.64 4.73 2.36
N ALA A 101 -0.83 3.85 2.98
CA ALA A 101 -0.10 4.19 4.20
C ALA A 101 0.85 5.38 3.96
N ILE A 102 1.56 5.39 2.83
CA ILE A 102 2.47 6.48 2.45
C ILE A 102 1.69 7.76 2.18
N ASP A 103 0.60 7.69 1.41
CA ASP A 103 -0.24 8.85 1.08
C ASP A 103 -0.83 9.49 2.34
N ILE A 104 -1.41 8.70 3.23
CA ILE A 104 -1.97 9.18 4.49
C ILE A 104 -0.88 9.81 5.38
N ALA A 105 0.28 9.15 5.50
CA ALA A 105 1.38 9.66 6.31
C ALA A 105 1.87 11.03 5.81
N LEU A 106 2.08 11.18 4.50
CA LEU A 106 2.50 12.44 3.90
C LEU A 106 1.45 13.53 4.10
N ARG A 107 0.18 13.26 3.83
CA ARG A 107 -0.91 14.22 4.07
C ARG A 107 -1.09 14.64 5.52
N CYS A 108 -0.66 13.82 6.48
CA CYS A 108 -0.70 14.17 7.91
C CYS A 108 0.51 14.99 8.37
N MET A 109 1.62 14.95 7.64
CA MET A 109 2.90 15.52 8.11
C MET A 109 3.41 16.68 7.25
N VAL A 110 2.93 16.81 6.01
CA VAL A 110 3.46 17.77 5.02
C VAL A 110 2.48 18.93 4.86
N ASP A 111 2.97 20.15 5.01
CA ASP A 111 2.27 21.38 4.66
C ASP A 111 2.72 21.86 3.26
N PRO A 112 1.90 22.68 2.55
CA PRO A 112 2.27 23.22 1.25
C PRO A 112 3.60 23.98 1.30
N GLY A 113 4.55 23.53 0.49
CA GLY A 113 5.90 24.10 0.39
C GLY A 113 6.96 23.42 1.24
N ASP A 114 6.61 22.37 1.97
CA ASP A 114 7.58 21.50 2.62
C ASP A 114 8.37 20.67 1.59
N GLU A 115 9.58 20.28 1.97
CA GLU A 115 10.47 19.50 1.11
C GLU A 115 10.50 18.02 1.53
N VAL A 116 10.25 17.13 0.57
CA VAL A 116 10.35 15.67 0.76
C VAL A 116 11.52 15.11 -0.04
N ILE A 117 12.51 14.53 0.65
CA ILE A 117 13.68 13.92 0.00
C ILE A 117 13.35 12.49 -0.41
N ILE A 118 13.36 12.23 -1.72
CA ILE A 118 13.06 10.91 -2.29
C ILE A 118 14.31 10.39 -3.02
N PRO A 119 15.03 9.39 -2.47
CA PRO A 119 16.16 8.79 -3.16
C PRO A 119 15.72 8.05 -4.43
N GLN A 120 16.53 8.09 -5.49
CA GLN A 120 16.25 7.41 -6.76
C GLN A 120 17.34 6.37 -7.06
N PRO A 121 16.99 5.21 -7.68
CA PRO A 121 15.63 4.73 -8.00
C PRO A 121 14.89 4.23 -6.75
N SER A 122 13.56 4.43 -6.70
CA SER A 122 12.74 4.04 -5.56
C SER A 122 11.32 3.63 -5.97
N TYR A 123 10.48 3.32 -4.99
CA TYR A 123 9.10 2.92 -5.23
C TYR A 123 8.30 4.04 -5.91
N VAL A 124 7.56 3.66 -6.96
CA VAL A 124 6.88 4.59 -7.86
C VAL A 124 5.82 5.48 -7.19
N SER A 125 5.30 5.08 -6.03
CA SER A 125 4.28 5.84 -5.31
C SER A 125 4.83 7.00 -4.48
N TYR A 126 6.13 7.04 -4.16
CA TYR A 126 6.68 8.08 -3.28
C TYR A 126 6.49 9.48 -3.87
N LEU A 127 6.94 9.67 -5.10
CA LEU A 127 6.83 10.98 -5.76
C LEU A 127 5.39 11.44 -5.97
N PRO A 128 4.47 10.62 -6.52
CA PRO A 128 3.07 11.01 -6.65
C PRO A 128 2.41 11.36 -5.31
N CYS A 129 2.68 10.61 -4.25
CA CYS A 129 2.11 10.89 -2.94
C CYS A 129 2.62 12.21 -2.35
N ALA A 130 3.92 12.52 -2.50
CA ALA A 130 4.50 13.81 -2.08
C ALA A 130 3.86 14.97 -2.86
N VAL A 131 3.80 14.87 -4.19
CA VAL A 131 3.15 15.88 -5.05
C VAL A 131 1.67 16.09 -4.70
N MET A 132 0.94 15.01 -4.39
CA MET A 132 -0.46 15.11 -3.98
C MET A 132 -0.65 15.62 -2.54
N ALA A 133 0.41 15.65 -1.75
CA ALA A 133 0.44 16.29 -0.43
C ALA A 133 0.87 17.77 -0.50
N ASP A 134 1.04 18.34 -1.72
CA ASP A 134 1.47 19.70 -1.98
C ASP A 134 2.90 20.03 -1.50
N ALA A 135 3.79 19.02 -1.45
CA ALA A 135 5.21 19.18 -1.18
C ALA A 135 5.96 19.76 -2.40
#